data_fd37b34b6616e0c39ebbf78d05514924
#
_entry.id   fd37b34b6616e0c39ebbf78d05514924
#
_cell.length_a   1.000
_cell.length_b   1.000
_cell.length_c   1.000
_cell.angle_alpha   90.00
_cell.angle_beta   90.00
_cell.angle_gamma   90.00
#
_symmetry.space_group_name_H-M   'P 1'
#
loop_
_entity.id
_entity.type
_entity.pdbx_description
1 polymer ?
#
loop_
_entity_poly.entity_id
_entity_poly.type
_entity_poly.pdbx_seq_one_letter_code
_entity_poly.pdbx_strand_id
1 'polypeptide(L)'
;AAAGITTVFHALSFANHELGVRNNAFAAEIARSIGGWQAHALIDNRVHVRYEVTDETAPPVLSALLQDGHAHLMSFMDHSPGQGQFRDVEAYRAYLAKTYKTDEAQIDDILARKAGAAQGAMRRMEQLAELARACGVSIASHDDDSPQKVATVKALGAVVSEFPVNLETAQAARAQGLATLFGAPNILRGKSQSGNMRALDAVLAGVADCLCGDYSPAALLPSVMRLPDLAGIPLAEAVALVTCNPARAAGLHDRGE
;
A
#
# COMPACT_ATOMS: atom_id res chain seq x y z
N ALA A 1 -15.65 12.89 -1.40
CA ALA A 1 -17.06 13.19 -1.09
C ALA A 1 -18.00 12.64 -2.16
N ALA A 2 -17.85 13.01 -3.45
CA ALA A 2 -18.78 12.61 -4.51
C ALA A 2 -18.92 11.09 -4.71
N ALA A 3 -17.90 10.30 -4.38
CA ALA A 3 -17.93 8.84 -4.41
C ALA A 3 -18.33 8.18 -3.07
N GLY A 4 -18.95 8.92 -2.14
CA GLY A 4 -19.34 8.43 -0.81
C GLY A 4 -18.18 8.29 0.18
N ILE A 5 -16.97 8.70 -0.17
CA ILE A 5 -15.79 8.61 0.69
C ILE A 5 -15.85 9.72 1.73
N THR A 6 -15.71 9.38 3.01
CA THR A 6 -15.69 10.31 4.16
C THR A 6 -14.30 10.45 4.77
N THR A 7 -13.42 9.47 4.55
CA THR A 7 -12.01 9.51 4.95
C THR A 7 -11.16 9.00 3.79
N VAL A 8 -10.09 9.70 3.48
CA VAL A 8 -9.14 9.30 2.44
C VAL A 8 -7.73 9.33 2.98
N PHE A 9 -6.94 8.30 2.66
CA PHE A 9 -5.50 8.27 2.87
C PHE A 9 -4.81 8.55 1.53
N HIS A 10 -4.20 9.72 1.40
CA HIS A 10 -3.42 10.10 0.22
C HIS A 10 -2.09 9.36 0.23
N ALA A 11 -1.93 8.42 -0.70
CA ALA A 11 -0.73 7.61 -0.82
C ALA A 11 0.41 8.38 -1.49
N LEU A 12 1.44 8.70 -0.74
CA LEU A 12 2.62 9.45 -1.18
C LEU A 12 3.84 8.53 -1.13
N SER A 13 4.49 8.34 -2.28
CA SER A 13 5.69 7.50 -2.38
C SER A 13 6.95 8.27 -1.99
N PHE A 14 7.73 7.69 -1.10
CA PHE A 14 9.07 8.15 -0.71
C PHE A 14 10.09 7.21 -1.33
N ALA A 15 10.59 7.60 -2.47
CA ALA A 15 11.41 6.80 -3.36
C ALA A 15 12.24 7.70 -4.28
N ASN A 16 13.21 8.42 -3.72
CA ASN A 16 14.20 9.12 -4.54
C ASN A 16 14.92 8.13 -5.45
N HIS A 17 15.39 8.59 -6.58
CA HIS A 17 16.08 7.76 -7.58
C HIS A 17 15.18 6.74 -8.31
N GLU A 18 13.88 6.72 -8.03
CA GLU A 18 12.92 6.08 -8.90
C GLU A 18 12.61 6.97 -10.10
N LEU A 19 12.25 6.35 -11.21
CA LEU A 19 11.88 7.07 -12.42
C LEU A 19 10.55 7.83 -12.23
N GLY A 20 10.42 8.97 -12.89
CA GLY A 20 9.24 9.83 -12.83
C GLY A 20 9.40 11.01 -11.88
N VAL A 21 8.28 11.49 -11.32
CA VAL A 21 8.21 12.69 -10.46
C VAL A 21 8.43 12.40 -8.97
N ARG A 22 8.91 11.21 -8.62
CA ARG A 22 9.10 10.80 -7.23
C ARG A 22 10.27 11.55 -6.61
N ASN A 23 9.98 12.31 -5.55
CA ASN A 23 10.98 13.11 -4.81
C ASN A 23 10.54 13.23 -3.35
N ASN A 24 11.41 12.86 -2.42
CA ASN A 24 11.07 12.82 -0.99
C ASN A 24 10.74 14.21 -0.42
N ALA A 25 11.45 15.25 -0.84
CA ALA A 25 11.18 16.61 -0.37
C ALA A 25 9.81 17.11 -0.85
N PHE A 26 9.48 16.87 -2.12
CA PHE A 26 8.20 17.25 -2.69
C PHE A 26 7.04 16.43 -2.08
N ALA A 27 7.22 15.13 -1.86
CA ALA A 27 6.23 14.30 -1.18
C ALA A 27 5.97 14.80 0.27
N ALA A 28 7.01 15.20 0.98
CA ALA A 28 6.89 15.78 2.32
C ALA A 28 6.17 17.15 2.31
N GLU A 29 6.39 17.98 1.30
CA GLU A 29 5.67 19.24 1.13
C GLU A 29 4.17 18.98 0.90
N ILE A 30 3.82 18.01 0.04
CA ILE A 30 2.42 17.61 -0.17
C ILE A 30 1.81 17.09 1.14
N ALA A 31 2.52 16.23 1.90
CA ALA A 31 2.03 15.69 3.16
C ALA A 31 1.66 16.82 4.16
N ARG A 32 2.52 17.81 4.32
CA ARG A 32 2.28 18.99 5.19
C ARG A 32 1.12 19.84 4.66
N SER A 33 1.03 20.03 3.34
CA SER A 33 -0.04 20.80 2.69
C SER A 33 -1.41 20.16 2.92
N ILE A 34 -1.52 18.83 2.87
CA ILE A 34 -2.75 18.10 3.18
C ILE A 34 -3.18 18.39 4.62
N GLY A 35 -2.25 18.33 5.58
CA GLY A 35 -2.53 18.67 6.99
C GLY A 35 -3.02 20.11 7.17
N GLY A 36 -2.36 21.06 6.52
CA GLY A 36 -2.72 22.49 6.57
C GLY A 36 -4.08 22.80 5.93
N TRP A 37 -4.56 21.97 5.00
CA TRP A 37 -5.84 22.16 4.31
C TRP A 37 -7.03 21.55 5.07
N GLN A 38 -6.81 20.74 6.09
CA GLN A 38 -7.84 19.94 6.77
C GLN A 38 -9.04 20.77 7.27
N ALA A 39 -8.81 21.99 7.76
CA ALA A 39 -9.89 22.87 8.24
C ALA A 39 -10.87 23.33 7.15
N HIS A 40 -10.51 23.22 5.89
CA HIS A 40 -11.31 23.58 4.72
C HIS A 40 -11.86 22.37 3.96
N ALA A 41 -11.51 21.16 4.43
CA ALA A 41 -11.85 19.93 3.73
C ALA A 41 -13.28 19.46 4.02
N LEU A 42 -13.95 18.91 2.99
CA LEU A 42 -15.29 18.29 3.12
C LEU A 42 -15.25 16.90 3.74
N ILE A 43 -14.07 16.27 3.78
CA ILE A 43 -13.85 14.91 4.28
C ILE A 43 -12.54 14.89 5.07
N ASP A 44 -12.36 13.86 5.89
CA ASP A 44 -11.10 13.65 6.62
C ASP A 44 -10.00 13.23 5.62
N ASN A 45 -8.99 14.10 5.45
CA ASN A 45 -7.84 13.86 4.59
C ASN A 45 -6.63 13.45 5.44
N ARG A 46 -6.14 12.26 5.20
CA ARG A 46 -5.00 11.67 5.90
C ARG A 46 -3.88 11.34 4.93
N VAL A 47 -2.69 11.21 5.44
CA VAL A 47 -1.49 10.90 4.63
C VAL A 47 -1.07 9.47 4.90
N HIS A 48 -0.92 8.70 3.82
CA HIS A 48 -0.30 7.40 3.78
C HIS A 48 1.10 7.54 3.19
N VAL A 49 2.12 7.45 4.00
CA VAL A 49 3.52 7.48 3.55
C VAL A 49 3.93 6.07 3.09
N ARG A 50 4.35 5.95 1.83
CA ARG A 50 4.77 4.69 1.22
C ARG A 50 6.29 4.72 1.05
N TYR A 51 6.98 3.97 1.90
CA TYR A 51 8.43 3.93 1.94
C TYR A 51 8.99 2.83 1.04
N GLU A 52 9.73 3.21 0.01
CA GLU A 52 10.57 2.29 -0.75
C GLU A 52 11.81 1.90 0.08
N VAL A 53 11.91 0.65 0.51
CA VAL A 53 12.92 0.22 1.51
C VAL A 53 14.37 0.34 1.01
N THR A 54 14.54 0.43 -0.31
CA THR A 54 15.84 0.68 -0.97
C THR A 54 16.23 2.15 -1.03
N ASP A 55 15.35 3.08 -0.62
CA ASP A 55 15.70 4.51 -0.55
C ASP A 55 16.34 4.84 0.80
N GLU A 56 17.65 5.04 0.80
CA GLU A 56 18.43 5.39 1.98
C GLU A 56 18.24 6.85 2.42
N THR A 57 17.66 7.69 1.55
CA THR A 57 17.47 9.12 1.81
C THR A 57 16.09 9.45 2.41
N ALA A 58 15.14 8.54 2.31
CA ALA A 58 13.79 8.73 2.82
C ALA A 58 13.66 8.69 4.37
N PRO A 59 14.40 7.84 5.13
CA PRO A 59 14.17 7.67 6.56
C PRO A 59 14.19 8.96 7.38
N PRO A 60 15.13 9.91 7.21
CA PRO A 60 15.09 11.17 7.97
C PRO A 60 13.84 12.00 7.70
N VAL A 61 13.38 12.03 6.44
CA VAL A 61 12.19 12.77 6.02
C VAL A 61 10.93 12.15 6.61
N LEU A 62 10.82 10.82 6.54
CA LEU A 62 9.70 10.06 7.12
C LEU A 62 9.66 10.19 8.64
N SER A 63 10.83 10.16 9.31
CA SER A 63 10.92 10.36 10.75
C SER A 63 10.36 11.73 11.17
N ALA A 64 10.70 12.78 10.45
CA ALA A 64 10.15 14.12 10.71
C ALA A 64 8.62 14.14 10.51
N LEU A 65 8.10 13.57 9.42
CA LEU A 65 6.65 13.53 9.16
C LEU A 65 5.88 12.73 10.21
N LEU A 66 6.45 11.65 10.72
CA LEU A 66 5.86 10.85 11.81
C LEU A 66 5.83 11.66 13.11
N GLN A 67 6.94 12.28 13.50
CA GLN A 67 7.05 13.08 14.72
C GLN A 67 6.19 14.35 14.69
N ASP A 68 6.08 14.99 13.54
CA ASP A 68 5.26 16.18 13.33
C ASP A 68 3.76 15.89 13.15
N GLY A 69 3.35 14.61 13.15
CA GLY A 69 1.95 14.19 13.00
C GLY A 69 1.38 14.37 11.59
N HIS A 70 2.24 14.40 10.56
CA HIS A 70 1.85 14.51 9.15
C HIS A 70 1.77 13.17 8.43
N ALA A 71 2.07 12.05 9.09
CA ALA A 71 1.90 10.69 8.58
C ALA A 71 0.88 9.95 9.44
N HIS A 72 -0.10 9.29 8.81
CA HIS A 72 -1.22 8.64 9.48
C HIS A 72 -1.33 7.14 9.21
N LEU A 73 -0.63 6.67 8.19
CA LEU A 73 -0.41 5.28 7.83
C LEU A 73 0.95 5.19 7.16
N MET A 74 1.72 4.15 7.43
CA MET A 74 3.01 3.92 6.78
C MET A 74 3.05 2.53 6.17
N SER A 75 3.45 2.40 4.91
CA SER A 75 3.73 1.09 4.32
C SER A 75 5.17 0.94 3.86
N PHE A 76 5.66 -0.28 3.99
CA PHE A 76 6.94 -0.72 3.43
C PHE A 76 6.72 -1.31 2.04
N MET A 77 7.39 -0.75 1.04
CA MET A 77 7.42 -1.27 -0.32
C MET A 77 8.80 -1.82 -0.62
N ASP A 78 8.86 -3.02 -1.14
CA ASP A 78 10.10 -3.62 -1.60
C ASP A 78 9.98 -3.95 -3.08
N HIS A 79 10.44 -3.03 -3.90
CA HIS A 79 10.55 -3.19 -5.35
C HIS A 79 11.98 -3.56 -5.77
N SER A 80 12.69 -4.29 -4.91
CA SER A 80 13.98 -4.88 -5.28
C SER A 80 13.79 -5.93 -6.36
N PRO A 81 14.77 -6.09 -7.26
CA PRO A 81 14.73 -7.16 -8.24
C PRO A 81 14.56 -8.53 -7.57
N GLY A 82 13.60 -9.32 -8.01
CA GLY A 82 13.31 -10.63 -7.44
C GLY A 82 12.38 -10.63 -6.23
N GLN A 83 11.77 -9.49 -5.87
CA GLN A 83 10.86 -9.34 -4.74
C GLN A 83 9.47 -8.81 -5.18
N GLY A 84 8.44 -9.15 -4.42
CA GLY A 84 7.09 -8.64 -4.57
C GLY A 84 6.51 -8.83 -5.97
N GLN A 85 5.95 -7.78 -6.54
CA GLN A 85 5.42 -7.79 -7.90
C GLN A 85 6.49 -7.93 -9.00
N PHE A 86 7.79 -7.78 -8.67
CA PHE A 86 8.93 -7.87 -9.58
C PHE A 86 9.79 -9.10 -9.33
N ARG A 87 9.17 -10.23 -8.96
CA ARG A 87 9.87 -11.52 -8.78
C ARG A 87 10.62 -11.96 -10.03
N ASP A 88 10.07 -11.64 -11.21
CA ASP A 88 10.71 -11.84 -12.50
C ASP A 88 11.47 -10.56 -12.89
N VAL A 89 12.80 -10.64 -12.88
CA VAL A 89 13.70 -9.52 -13.19
C VAL A 89 13.53 -9.07 -14.65
N GLU A 90 13.29 -9.99 -15.58
CA GLU A 90 13.08 -9.66 -16.99
C GLU A 90 11.75 -8.91 -17.19
N ALA A 91 10.69 -9.35 -16.50
CA ALA A 91 9.42 -8.62 -16.48
C ALA A 91 9.58 -7.21 -15.87
N TYR A 92 10.42 -7.06 -14.86
CA TYR A 92 10.72 -5.75 -14.27
C TYR A 92 11.51 -4.86 -15.25
N ARG A 93 12.50 -5.38 -15.95
CA ARG A 93 13.23 -4.68 -17.03
C ARG A 93 12.25 -4.17 -18.10
N ALA A 94 11.40 -5.07 -18.60
CA ALA A 94 10.39 -4.72 -19.61
C ALA A 94 9.41 -3.65 -19.10
N TYR A 95 9.03 -3.70 -17.84
CA TYR A 95 8.18 -2.67 -17.20
C TYR A 95 8.89 -1.31 -17.17
N LEU A 96 10.15 -1.24 -16.74
CA LEU A 96 10.93 0.00 -16.70
C LEU A 96 11.10 0.61 -18.09
N ALA A 97 11.51 -0.20 -19.07
CA ALA A 97 11.68 0.24 -20.45
C ALA A 97 10.37 0.80 -21.04
N LYS A 98 9.26 0.09 -20.86
CA LYS A 98 7.95 0.46 -21.42
C LYS A 98 7.35 1.67 -20.74
N THR A 99 7.39 1.72 -19.42
CA THR A 99 6.67 2.75 -18.61
C THR A 99 7.41 4.07 -18.61
N TYR A 100 8.74 4.02 -18.55
CA TYR A 100 9.57 5.22 -18.41
C TYR A 100 10.41 5.54 -19.64
N LYS A 101 10.32 4.71 -20.68
CA LYS A 101 11.11 4.87 -21.92
C LYS A 101 12.61 4.95 -21.66
N THR A 102 13.07 4.11 -20.75
CA THR A 102 14.43 4.05 -20.20
C THR A 102 15.26 3.07 -21.04
N ASP A 103 16.54 3.39 -21.29
CA ASP A 103 17.47 2.50 -21.97
C ASP A 103 18.04 1.40 -21.04
N GLU A 104 18.69 0.38 -21.64
CA GLU A 104 19.23 -0.75 -20.89
C GLU A 104 20.31 -0.35 -19.86
N ALA A 105 21.16 0.63 -20.19
CA ALA A 105 22.21 1.09 -19.26
C ALA A 105 21.61 1.74 -17.99
N GLN A 106 20.57 2.53 -18.17
CA GLN A 106 19.84 3.13 -17.04
C GLN A 106 19.10 2.06 -16.23
N ILE A 107 18.56 1.02 -16.88
CA ILE A 107 17.92 -0.11 -16.18
C ILE A 107 18.96 -0.85 -15.33
N ASP A 108 20.13 -1.16 -15.88
CA ASP A 108 21.22 -1.83 -15.16
C ASP A 108 21.67 -1.02 -13.95
N ASP A 109 21.79 0.28 -14.08
CA ASP A 109 22.11 1.20 -12.98
C ASP A 109 21.05 1.18 -11.87
N ILE A 110 19.76 1.17 -12.22
CA ILE A 110 18.66 1.08 -11.26
C ILE A 110 18.73 -0.25 -10.51
N LEU A 111 18.90 -1.36 -11.21
CA LEU A 111 18.97 -2.69 -10.61
C LEU A 111 20.19 -2.83 -9.68
N ALA A 112 21.36 -2.35 -10.10
CA ALA A 112 22.57 -2.37 -9.29
C ALA A 112 22.43 -1.55 -8.01
N ARG A 113 21.87 -0.34 -8.10
CA ARG A 113 21.60 0.51 -6.92
C ARG A 113 20.64 -0.17 -5.94
N LYS A 114 19.52 -0.72 -6.44
CA LYS A 114 18.53 -1.38 -5.57
C LYS A 114 19.14 -2.59 -4.87
N ALA A 115 19.94 -3.40 -5.58
CA ALA A 115 20.64 -4.54 -4.98
C ALA A 115 21.64 -4.09 -3.90
N GLY A 116 22.38 -3.02 -4.11
CA GLY A 116 23.29 -2.45 -3.11
C GLY A 116 22.55 -1.90 -1.89
N ALA A 117 21.47 -1.17 -2.11
CA ALA A 117 20.67 -0.54 -1.04
C ALA A 117 19.83 -1.53 -0.22
N ALA A 118 19.62 -2.76 -0.70
CA ALA A 118 18.98 -3.83 0.07
C ALA A 118 19.76 -4.16 1.35
N GLN A 119 21.09 -3.99 1.32
CA GLN A 119 21.91 -4.06 2.52
C GLN A 119 21.55 -2.92 3.47
N GLY A 120 21.12 -3.24 4.68
CA GLY A 120 20.66 -2.25 5.67
C GLY A 120 19.17 -1.86 5.58
N ALA A 121 18.41 -2.32 4.58
CA ALA A 121 16.98 -2.06 4.47
C ALA A 121 16.23 -2.52 5.72
N MET A 122 16.52 -3.71 6.23
CA MET A 122 15.88 -4.24 7.44
C MET A 122 16.09 -3.31 8.65
N ARG A 123 17.29 -2.85 8.87
CA ARG A 123 17.56 -1.92 9.97
C ARG A 123 16.80 -0.60 9.86
N ARG A 124 16.71 -0.07 8.63
CA ARG A 124 15.92 1.16 8.38
C ARG A 124 14.42 0.92 8.63
N MET A 125 13.90 -0.23 8.21
CA MET A 125 12.52 -0.63 8.46
C MET A 125 12.25 -0.79 9.97
N GLU A 126 13.13 -1.45 10.71
CA GLU A 126 13.02 -1.60 12.17
C GLU A 126 12.95 -0.25 12.89
N GLN A 127 13.84 0.68 12.56
CA GLN A 127 13.87 2.03 13.14
C GLN A 127 12.60 2.82 12.84
N LEU A 128 12.15 2.81 11.58
CA LEU A 128 10.91 3.49 11.19
C LEU A 128 9.67 2.83 11.80
N ALA A 129 9.65 1.51 11.91
CA ALA A 129 8.54 0.78 12.54
C ALA A 129 8.43 1.10 14.04
N GLU A 130 9.56 1.17 14.73
CA GLU A 130 9.59 1.58 16.14
C GLU A 130 9.05 3.00 16.32
N LEU A 131 9.50 3.93 15.47
CA LEU A 131 9.03 5.32 15.51
C LEU A 131 7.55 5.44 15.16
N ALA A 132 7.07 4.76 14.12
CA ALA A 132 5.66 4.77 13.74
C ALA A 132 4.77 4.29 14.88
N ARG A 133 5.15 3.19 15.56
CA ARG A 133 4.44 2.68 16.74
C ARG A 133 4.45 3.69 17.89
N ALA A 134 5.59 4.34 18.15
CA ALA A 134 5.69 5.39 19.18
C ALA A 134 4.79 6.59 18.88
N CYS A 135 4.58 6.91 17.60
CA CYS A 135 3.67 7.97 17.15
C CYS A 135 2.21 7.51 16.98
N GLY A 136 1.88 6.24 17.28
CA GLY A 136 0.52 5.70 17.09
C GLY A 136 0.10 5.54 15.63
N VAL A 137 1.04 5.43 14.71
CA VAL A 137 0.80 5.27 13.28
C VAL A 137 0.80 3.79 12.90
N SER A 138 -0.28 3.34 12.27
CA SER A 138 -0.42 1.97 11.77
C SER A 138 0.59 1.68 10.66
N ILE A 139 1.09 0.43 10.65
CA ILE A 139 2.07 -0.03 9.67
C ILE A 139 1.41 -1.03 8.73
N ALA A 140 1.68 -0.89 7.45
CA ALA A 140 1.30 -1.81 6.38
C ALA A 140 2.55 -2.34 5.66
N SER A 141 2.40 -3.45 4.97
CA SER A 141 3.34 -3.91 3.94
C SER A 141 2.67 -3.91 2.58
N HIS A 142 3.45 -3.88 1.51
CA HIS A 142 2.93 -3.77 0.15
C HIS A 142 3.51 -4.87 -0.74
N ASP A 143 2.63 -5.49 -1.55
CA ASP A 143 2.98 -6.54 -2.50
C ASP A 143 3.71 -7.73 -1.85
N ASP A 144 3.25 -8.16 -0.68
CA ASP A 144 3.76 -9.35 -0.03
C ASP A 144 3.62 -10.56 -0.96
N ASP A 145 4.71 -11.32 -1.13
CA ASP A 145 4.82 -12.36 -2.13
C ASP A 145 4.95 -13.78 -1.56
N SER A 146 5.13 -13.87 -0.25
CA SER A 146 5.38 -15.15 0.44
C SER A 146 4.96 -15.10 1.91
N PRO A 147 4.62 -16.26 2.52
CA PRO A 147 4.38 -16.35 3.96
C PRO A 147 5.57 -15.87 4.81
N GLN A 148 6.79 -16.03 4.31
CA GLN A 148 8.01 -15.57 4.98
C GLN A 148 8.07 -14.04 5.03
N LYS A 149 7.72 -13.36 3.93
CA LYS A 149 7.64 -11.90 3.90
C LYS A 149 6.58 -11.40 4.89
N VAL A 150 5.41 -12.04 4.92
CA VAL A 150 4.34 -11.74 5.88
C VAL A 150 4.84 -11.86 7.32
N ALA A 151 5.55 -12.94 7.66
CA ALA A 151 6.12 -13.13 9.00
C ALA A 151 7.12 -12.02 9.35
N THR A 152 7.96 -11.62 8.40
CA THR A 152 8.94 -10.54 8.59
C THR A 152 8.23 -9.20 8.87
N VAL A 153 7.28 -8.80 8.06
CA VAL A 153 6.58 -7.52 8.25
C VAL A 153 5.68 -7.52 9.48
N LYS A 154 5.11 -8.68 9.83
CA LYS A 154 4.38 -8.87 11.09
C LYS A 154 5.28 -8.64 12.31
N ALA A 155 6.52 -9.15 12.28
CA ALA A 155 7.49 -8.93 13.36
C ALA A 155 7.84 -7.43 13.50
N LEU A 156 7.82 -6.66 12.42
CA LEU A 156 7.96 -5.20 12.42
C LEU A 156 6.72 -4.46 12.95
N GLY A 157 5.62 -5.17 13.20
CA GLY A 157 4.38 -4.59 13.70
C GLY A 157 3.36 -4.20 12.63
N ALA A 158 3.50 -4.70 11.41
CA ALA A 158 2.49 -4.50 10.38
C ALA A 158 1.14 -5.09 10.82
N VAL A 159 0.08 -4.36 10.53
CA VAL A 159 -1.33 -4.75 10.79
C VAL A 159 -2.13 -4.90 9.50
N VAL A 160 -1.58 -4.44 8.37
CA VAL A 160 -2.19 -4.54 7.04
C VAL A 160 -1.19 -5.13 6.05
N SER A 161 -1.65 -6.07 5.21
CA SER A 161 -0.97 -6.55 4.01
C SER A 161 -1.70 -6.00 2.78
N GLU A 162 -1.08 -5.02 2.10
CA GLU A 162 -1.64 -4.37 0.91
C GLU A 162 -1.25 -5.16 -0.33
N PHE A 163 -2.23 -5.59 -1.09
CA PHE A 163 -2.09 -6.26 -2.38
C PHE A 163 -1.20 -7.51 -2.34
N PRO A 164 -1.44 -8.47 -1.40
CA PRO A 164 -0.70 -9.72 -1.43
C PRO A 164 -0.82 -10.37 -2.82
N VAL A 165 0.30 -10.80 -3.38
CA VAL A 165 0.39 -11.11 -4.82
C VAL A 165 -0.25 -12.45 -5.21
N ASN A 166 -0.48 -13.35 -4.23
CA ASN A 166 -1.07 -14.67 -4.45
C ASN A 166 -1.92 -15.10 -3.24
N LEU A 167 -2.72 -16.16 -3.44
CA LEU A 167 -3.67 -16.64 -2.43
C LEU A 167 -2.97 -17.17 -1.17
N GLU A 168 -1.86 -17.89 -1.32
CA GLU A 168 -1.09 -18.43 -0.20
C GLU A 168 -0.62 -17.33 0.74
N THR A 169 -0.11 -16.24 0.18
CA THR A 169 0.34 -15.09 0.95
C THR A 169 -0.81 -14.37 1.64
N ALA A 170 -1.95 -14.19 0.95
CA ALA A 170 -3.15 -13.59 1.56
C ALA A 170 -3.69 -14.43 2.73
N GLN A 171 -3.71 -15.75 2.58
CA GLN A 171 -4.08 -16.69 3.66
C GLN A 171 -3.11 -16.60 4.84
N ALA A 172 -1.80 -16.54 4.56
CA ALA A 172 -0.77 -16.38 5.60
C ALA A 172 -0.90 -15.06 6.34
N ALA A 173 -1.21 -13.95 5.64
CA ALA A 173 -1.43 -12.64 6.24
C ALA A 173 -2.60 -12.68 7.23
N ARG A 174 -3.75 -13.23 6.82
CA ARG A 174 -4.91 -13.39 7.71
C ARG A 174 -4.63 -14.31 8.89
N ALA A 175 -3.98 -15.44 8.65
CA ALA A 175 -3.63 -16.39 9.71
C ALA A 175 -2.72 -15.75 10.79
N GLN A 176 -1.92 -14.75 10.41
CA GLN A 176 -1.08 -13.98 11.33
C GLN A 176 -1.77 -12.71 11.87
N GLY A 177 -3.05 -12.51 11.56
CA GLY A 177 -3.85 -11.39 12.06
C GLY A 177 -3.55 -10.05 11.40
N LEU A 178 -3.05 -10.04 10.15
CA LEU A 178 -3.02 -8.85 9.32
C LEU A 178 -4.32 -8.75 8.54
N ALA A 179 -4.87 -7.53 8.43
CA ALA A 179 -5.95 -7.26 7.50
C ALA A 179 -5.39 -7.24 6.07
N THR A 180 -6.07 -7.89 5.13
CA THR A 180 -5.67 -7.86 3.71
C THR A 180 -6.44 -6.80 2.96
N LEU A 181 -5.76 -6.06 2.09
CA LEU A 181 -6.32 -4.95 1.32
C LEU A 181 -6.16 -5.17 -0.18
N PHE A 182 -7.24 -4.97 -0.93
CA PHE A 182 -7.25 -5.11 -2.39
C PHE A 182 -7.86 -3.89 -3.09
N GLY A 183 -7.53 -3.69 -4.37
CA GLY A 183 -8.08 -2.59 -5.16
C GLY A 183 -9.47 -2.85 -5.70
N ALA A 184 -10.44 -1.98 -5.40
CA ALA A 184 -11.78 -2.04 -5.97
C ALA A 184 -11.80 -1.99 -7.52
N PRO A 185 -10.94 -1.21 -8.20
CA PRO A 185 -10.86 -1.26 -9.67
C PRO A 185 -10.56 -2.65 -10.24
N ASN A 186 -9.87 -3.51 -9.48
CA ASN A 186 -9.59 -4.88 -9.87
C ASN A 186 -10.88 -5.73 -9.96
N ILE A 187 -11.84 -5.51 -9.05
CA ILE A 187 -13.17 -6.17 -9.11
C ILE A 187 -13.89 -5.81 -10.41
N LEU A 188 -13.97 -4.53 -10.74
CA LEU A 188 -14.71 -4.05 -11.93
C LEU A 188 -14.06 -4.49 -13.22
N ARG A 189 -12.73 -4.48 -13.28
CA ARG A 189 -11.96 -4.88 -14.46
C ARG A 189 -11.90 -6.41 -14.63
N GLY A 190 -12.11 -7.17 -13.56
CA GLY A 190 -12.02 -8.62 -13.55
C GLY A 190 -10.59 -9.17 -13.65
N LYS A 191 -9.58 -8.32 -13.52
CA LYS A 191 -8.16 -8.71 -13.58
C LYS A 191 -7.26 -7.76 -12.79
N SER A 192 -6.13 -8.27 -12.30
CA SER A 192 -5.04 -7.45 -11.75
C SER A 192 -4.38 -6.61 -12.84
N GLN A 193 -3.85 -5.46 -12.47
CA GLN A 193 -3.06 -4.61 -13.38
C GLN A 193 -1.65 -5.15 -13.60
N SER A 194 -1.06 -5.71 -12.56
CA SER A 194 0.29 -6.30 -12.54
C SER A 194 0.33 -7.79 -12.89
N GLY A 195 -0.83 -8.43 -13.16
CA GLY A 195 -0.91 -9.87 -13.39
C GLY A 195 -0.94 -10.72 -12.11
N ASN A 196 -0.93 -10.10 -10.93
CA ASN A 196 -1.05 -10.76 -9.63
C ASN A 196 -2.48 -11.25 -9.37
N MET A 197 -2.76 -11.74 -8.16
CA MET A 197 -4.07 -12.25 -7.75
C MET A 197 -5.20 -11.27 -8.03
N ARG A 198 -6.33 -11.76 -8.52
CA ARG A 198 -7.53 -10.93 -8.67
C ARG A 198 -8.18 -10.68 -7.31
N ALA A 199 -8.65 -9.46 -7.08
CA ALA A 199 -9.35 -9.11 -5.85
C ALA A 199 -10.62 -9.97 -5.65
N LEU A 200 -11.31 -10.35 -6.74
CA LEU A 200 -12.46 -11.23 -6.68
C LEU A 200 -12.10 -12.63 -6.16
N ASP A 201 -10.94 -13.17 -6.55
CA ASP A 201 -10.49 -14.49 -6.04
C ASP A 201 -10.21 -14.43 -4.54
N ALA A 202 -9.67 -13.30 -4.05
CA ALA A 202 -9.48 -13.07 -2.63
C ALA A 202 -10.82 -13.01 -1.86
N VAL A 203 -11.83 -12.33 -2.43
CA VAL A 203 -13.17 -12.28 -1.84
C VAL A 203 -13.81 -13.68 -1.81
N LEU A 204 -13.78 -14.41 -2.93
CA LEU A 204 -14.31 -15.77 -3.02
C LEU A 204 -13.63 -16.77 -2.07
N ALA A 205 -12.34 -16.59 -1.84
CA ALA A 205 -11.58 -17.39 -0.88
C ALA A 205 -11.77 -16.93 0.59
N GLY A 206 -12.55 -15.88 0.83
CA GLY A 206 -12.79 -15.32 2.16
C GLY A 206 -11.54 -14.70 2.80
N VAL A 207 -10.57 -14.26 1.99
CA VAL A 207 -9.31 -13.68 2.47
C VAL A 207 -9.17 -12.18 2.17
N ALA A 208 -10.20 -11.53 1.64
CA ALA A 208 -10.23 -10.07 1.48
C ALA A 208 -10.90 -9.44 2.70
N ASP A 209 -10.18 -8.63 3.46
CA ASP A 209 -10.73 -7.88 4.59
C ASP A 209 -11.13 -6.46 4.19
N CYS A 210 -10.40 -5.83 3.27
CA CYS A 210 -10.59 -4.44 2.86
C CYS A 210 -10.51 -4.28 1.34
N LEU A 211 -11.25 -3.28 0.84
CA LEU A 211 -11.08 -2.76 -0.52
C LEU A 211 -10.75 -1.27 -0.46
N CYS A 212 -9.82 -0.82 -1.31
CA CYS A 212 -9.48 0.59 -1.46
C CYS A 212 -9.81 1.11 -2.86
N GLY A 213 -9.92 2.44 -2.97
CA GLY A 213 -10.15 3.13 -4.24
C GLY A 213 -8.99 3.03 -5.21
N ASP A 214 -7.79 2.75 -4.71
CA ASP A 214 -6.56 2.69 -5.49
C ASP A 214 -6.44 3.95 -6.38
N TYR A 215 -6.20 3.83 -7.68
CA TYR A 215 -6.15 4.95 -8.64
C TYR A 215 -7.54 5.45 -9.08
N SER A 216 -8.64 4.80 -8.67
CA SER A 216 -10.02 5.14 -9.08
C SER A 216 -10.99 5.09 -7.89
N PRO A 217 -11.08 6.15 -7.08
CA PRO A 217 -12.01 6.21 -5.94
C PRO A 217 -13.48 5.95 -6.33
N ALA A 218 -13.86 6.32 -7.55
CA ALA A 218 -15.20 6.07 -8.07
C ALA A 218 -15.54 4.58 -8.25
N ALA A 219 -14.54 3.70 -8.23
CA ALA A 219 -14.75 2.26 -8.35
C ALA A 219 -15.29 1.60 -7.07
N LEU A 220 -15.17 2.24 -5.90
CA LEU A 220 -15.56 1.64 -4.62
C LEU A 220 -17.02 1.20 -4.60
N LEU A 221 -17.97 2.12 -4.75
CA LEU A 221 -19.40 1.80 -4.69
C LEU A 221 -19.83 0.80 -5.77
N PRO A 222 -19.49 0.98 -7.07
CA PRO A 222 -19.83 -0.01 -8.09
C PRO A 222 -19.26 -1.41 -7.81
N SER A 223 -18.07 -1.51 -7.22
CA SER A 223 -17.48 -2.79 -6.84
C SER A 223 -18.29 -3.47 -5.75
N VAL A 224 -18.61 -2.75 -4.69
CA VAL A 224 -19.43 -3.25 -3.58
C VAL A 224 -20.79 -3.75 -4.07
N MET A 225 -21.47 -2.99 -4.91
CA MET A 225 -22.78 -3.35 -5.44
C MET A 225 -22.78 -4.58 -6.34
N ARG A 226 -21.63 -4.94 -6.92
CA ARG A 226 -21.49 -6.14 -7.75
C ARG A 226 -21.06 -7.40 -6.99
N LEU A 227 -20.52 -7.25 -5.79
CA LEU A 227 -20.00 -8.41 -5.03
C LEU A 227 -21.07 -9.43 -4.64
N PRO A 228 -22.32 -9.06 -4.30
CA PRO A 228 -23.38 -10.05 -4.08
C PRO A 228 -23.58 -10.98 -5.28
N ASP A 229 -23.61 -10.43 -6.49
CA ASP A 229 -23.81 -11.21 -7.72
C ASP A 229 -22.55 -11.99 -8.12
N LEU A 230 -21.35 -11.42 -7.90
CA LEU A 230 -20.08 -12.01 -8.34
C LEU A 230 -19.53 -13.05 -7.36
N ALA A 231 -19.75 -12.85 -6.06
CA ALA A 231 -19.16 -13.68 -5.01
C ALA A 231 -20.18 -14.33 -4.07
N GLY A 232 -21.48 -14.01 -4.21
CA GLY A 232 -22.53 -14.56 -3.35
C GLY A 232 -22.49 -14.09 -1.90
N ILE A 233 -21.73 -13.02 -1.58
CA ILE A 233 -21.65 -12.47 -0.23
C ILE A 233 -22.81 -11.50 0.03
N PRO A 234 -23.33 -11.41 1.26
CA PRO A 234 -24.37 -10.43 1.61
C PRO A 234 -23.90 -9.00 1.33
N LEU A 235 -24.80 -8.10 0.92
CA LEU A 235 -24.47 -6.70 0.69
C LEU A 235 -23.84 -6.03 1.91
N ALA A 236 -24.28 -6.38 3.12
CA ALA A 236 -23.71 -5.85 4.36
C ALA A 236 -22.22 -6.21 4.50
N GLU A 237 -21.83 -7.43 4.14
CA GLU A 237 -20.42 -7.85 4.14
C GLU A 237 -19.63 -7.10 3.06
N ALA A 238 -20.20 -6.95 1.87
CA ALA A 238 -19.57 -6.18 0.79
C ALA A 238 -19.34 -4.71 1.19
N VAL A 239 -20.30 -4.09 1.88
CA VAL A 239 -20.18 -2.73 2.42
C VAL A 239 -19.10 -2.65 3.49
N ALA A 240 -19.00 -3.65 4.37
CA ALA A 240 -17.98 -3.69 5.42
C ALA A 240 -16.55 -3.65 4.86
N LEU A 241 -16.31 -4.23 3.67
CA LEU A 241 -15.00 -4.19 2.99
C LEU A 241 -14.52 -2.78 2.66
N VAL A 242 -15.40 -1.78 2.59
CA VAL A 242 -15.07 -0.38 2.23
C VAL A 242 -15.42 0.62 3.35
N THR A 243 -15.89 0.16 4.49
CA THR A 243 -16.31 1.01 5.62
C THR A 243 -15.62 0.61 6.93
N CYS A 244 -16.24 -0.20 7.77
CA CYS A 244 -15.72 -0.53 9.10
C CYS A 244 -14.39 -1.31 9.05
N ASN A 245 -14.20 -2.19 8.07
CA ASN A 245 -12.98 -2.98 8.01
C ASN A 245 -11.73 -2.11 7.71
N PRO A 246 -11.69 -1.29 6.63
CA PRO A 246 -10.55 -0.41 6.41
C PRO A 246 -10.38 0.65 7.50
N ALA A 247 -11.46 1.13 8.13
CA ALA A 247 -11.36 2.03 9.27
C ALA A 247 -10.59 1.36 10.41
N ARG A 248 -10.99 0.15 10.83
CA ARG A 248 -10.31 -0.62 11.88
C ARG A 248 -8.86 -0.94 11.52
N ALA A 249 -8.61 -1.37 10.29
CA ALA A 249 -7.26 -1.68 9.80
C ALA A 249 -6.32 -0.45 9.87
N ALA A 250 -6.87 0.75 9.63
CA ALA A 250 -6.14 2.01 9.75
C ALA A 250 -6.10 2.58 11.18
N GLY A 251 -6.65 1.86 12.18
CA GLY A 251 -6.69 2.31 13.57
C GLY A 251 -7.77 3.36 13.88
N LEU A 252 -8.78 3.50 13.02
CA LEU A 252 -9.90 4.42 13.19
C LEU A 252 -11.11 3.66 13.75
N HIS A 253 -11.41 3.87 15.02
CA HIS A 253 -12.48 3.13 15.72
C HIS A 253 -13.76 3.95 15.92
N ASP A 254 -13.82 5.16 15.39
CA ASP A 254 -14.90 6.15 15.54
C ASP A 254 -15.76 6.28 14.28
N ARG A 255 -15.58 5.41 13.29
CA ARG A 255 -16.24 5.52 11.98
C ARG A 255 -16.35 4.18 11.26
N GLY A 256 -17.15 4.16 10.17
CA GLY A 256 -17.31 2.98 9.32
C GLY A 256 -18.45 2.06 9.74
N GLU A 257 -19.26 2.45 10.75
CA GLU A 257 -20.45 1.70 11.20
C GLU A 257 -21.69 2.01 10.36
#